data_0179f22711df662e8299c0b42df6fe52
#
_entry.id   0179f22711df662e8299c0b42df6fe52
#
_cell.length_a   1.000
_cell.length_b   1.000
_cell.length_c   1.000
_cell.angle_alpha   90.00
_cell.angle_beta   90.00
_cell.angle_gamma   90.00
#
_symmetry.space_group_name_H-M   'P 1'
#
loop_
_entity.id
_entity.type
_entity.pdbx_description
1 polymer ?
#
loop_
_entity_poly.entity_id
_entity_poly.type
_entity_poly.pdbx_seq_one_letter_code
_entity_poly.pdbx_strand_id
1 'polypeptide(L)'
;MARMFKALSNPYRLRIYRELASCVCKSVAQSPEEFRNCQCGFAERFGLAPSTVSHHFKELREAGLIHMKREAKTVLFWVDQDAAGKLRHVLNG
;
A
#
# COMPACT_ATOMS: atom_id res chain seq x y z
N MET A 1 15.68 -1.82 -5.67
CA MET A 1 14.87 -3.00 -6.10
C MET A 1 14.81 -4.10 -5.05
N ALA A 2 15.93 -4.47 -4.44
CA ALA A 2 15.92 -5.54 -3.43
C ALA A 2 14.94 -5.28 -2.28
N ARG A 3 14.86 -4.03 -1.81
CA ARG A 3 13.97 -3.66 -0.71
C ARG A 3 12.49 -3.80 -1.11
N MET A 4 12.17 -3.46 -2.37
CA MET A 4 10.81 -3.61 -2.88
C MET A 4 10.41 -5.09 -2.96
N PHE A 5 11.29 -5.94 -3.48
CA PHE A 5 11.03 -7.38 -3.54
C PHE A 5 10.87 -7.97 -2.14
N LYS A 6 11.72 -7.54 -1.20
CA LYS A 6 11.61 -8.00 0.19
C LYS A 6 10.26 -7.64 0.79
N ALA A 7 9.79 -6.41 0.56
CA ALA A 7 8.48 -5.98 1.05
C ALA A 7 7.36 -6.82 0.44
N LEU A 8 7.47 -7.14 -0.86
CA LEU A 8 6.45 -7.89 -1.58
C LEU A 8 6.58 -9.41 -1.42
N SER A 9 7.59 -9.90 -0.70
CA SER A 9 7.74 -11.32 -0.42
C SER A 9 6.70 -11.85 0.56
N ASN A 10 6.07 -10.95 1.33
CA ASN A 10 4.95 -11.31 2.19
C ASN A 10 3.67 -11.38 1.34
N PRO A 11 2.94 -12.51 1.33
CA PRO A 11 1.77 -12.65 0.47
C PRO A 11 0.65 -11.66 0.77
N TYR A 12 0.47 -11.26 2.03
CA TYR A 12 -0.54 -10.27 2.39
C TYR A 12 -0.15 -8.88 1.89
N ARG A 13 1.12 -8.50 2.03
CA ARG A 13 1.62 -7.22 1.53
C ARG A 13 1.49 -7.15 0.01
N LEU A 14 1.81 -8.22 -0.67
CA LEU A 14 1.67 -8.28 -2.12
C LEU A 14 0.21 -8.08 -2.55
N ARG A 15 -0.72 -8.73 -1.87
CA ARG A 15 -2.15 -8.58 -2.18
C ARG A 15 -2.64 -7.17 -1.92
N ILE A 16 -2.25 -6.57 -0.79
CA ILE A 16 -2.59 -5.18 -0.49
C ILE A 16 -2.05 -4.26 -1.57
N TYR A 17 -0.79 -4.40 -1.91
CA TYR A 17 -0.16 -3.58 -2.94
C TYR A 17 -0.86 -3.71 -4.29
N ARG A 18 -1.19 -4.92 -4.71
CA ARG A 18 -1.86 -5.16 -5.99
C ARG A 18 -3.23 -4.49 -6.03
N GLU A 19 -3.98 -4.56 -4.95
CA GLU A 19 -5.28 -3.89 -4.88
C GLU A 19 -5.15 -2.38 -4.92
N LEU A 20 -4.20 -1.82 -4.17
CA LEU A 20 -3.94 -0.38 -4.20
C LEU A 20 -3.49 0.06 -5.59
N ALA A 21 -2.62 -0.69 -6.22
CA ALA A 21 -2.12 -0.35 -7.56
C ALA A 21 -3.20 -0.42 -8.64
N SER A 22 -4.19 -1.30 -8.48
CA SER A 22 -5.28 -1.42 -9.45
C SER A 22 -6.37 -0.39 -9.24
N CYS A 23 -6.62 0.04 -8.00
CA CYS A 23 -7.69 0.98 -7.66
C CYS A 23 -7.23 2.43 -7.59
N VAL A 24 -5.95 2.66 -7.35
CA VAL A 24 -5.39 3.99 -7.11
C VAL A 24 -4.45 4.36 -8.25
N CYS A 25 -5.03 4.87 -9.33
CA CYS A 25 -4.23 5.36 -10.48
C CYS A 25 -3.57 6.71 -10.17
N LYS A 26 -4.10 7.44 -9.18
CA LYS A 26 -3.62 8.75 -8.75
C LYS A 26 -3.70 8.80 -7.24
N SER A 27 -3.39 9.95 -6.65
CA SER A 27 -3.53 10.10 -5.21
C SER A 27 -5.00 10.02 -4.80
N VAL A 28 -5.25 9.38 -3.67
CA VAL A 28 -6.60 9.26 -3.09
C VAL A 28 -6.62 10.07 -1.79
N ALA A 29 -7.60 10.94 -1.65
CA ALA A 29 -7.81 11.73 -0.45
C ALA A 29 -8.91 11.10 0.38
N GLN A 30 -8.63 10.81 1.64
CA GLN A 30 -9.59 10.22 2.58
C GLN A 30 -9.49 10.94 3.92
N SER A 31 -10.57 10.89 4.70
CA SER A 31 -10.48 11.28 6.09
C SER A 31 -9.67 10.22 6.86
N PRO A 32 -9.10 10.56 8.04
CA PRO A 32 -8.42 9.55 8.85
C PRO A 32 -9.31 8.36 9.19
N GLU A 33 -10.61 8.59 9.36
CA GLU A 33 -11.56 7.52 9.63
C GLU A 33 -11.73 6.60 8.43
N GLU A 34 -11.91 7.17 7.23
CA GLU A 34 -12.01 6.38 6.00
C GLU A 34 -10.75 5.54 5.77
N PHE A 35 -9.59 6.11 6.04
CA PHE A 35 -8.33 5.40 5.90
C PHE A 35 -8.24 4.24 6.88
N ARG A 36 -8.65 4.44 8.13
CA ARG A 36 -8.69 3.35 9.12
C ARG A 36 -9.68 2.25 8.70
N ASN A 37 -10.84 2.64 8.17
CA ASN A 37 -11.83 1.68 7.70
C ASN A 37 -11.30 0.85 6.54
N CYS A 38 -10.52 1.45 5.65
CA CYS A 38 -9.85 0.74 4.57
C CYS A 38 -8.90 -0.33 5.12
N GLN A 39 -8.08 0.03 6.11
CA GLN A 39 -7.17 -0.92 6.74
C GLN A 39 -7.93 -2.03 7.47
N CYS A 40 -9.03 -1.70 8.15
CA CYS A 40 -9.86 -2.69 8.83
C CYS A 40 -10.50 -3.66 7.85
N GLY A 41 -10.88 -3.17 6.66
CA GLY A 41 -11.40 -4.03 5.60
C GLY A 41 -10.39 -5.09 5.17
N PHE A 42 -9.13 -4.71 5.01
CA PHE A 42 -8.07 -5.69 4.73
C PHE A 42 -7.90 -6.67 5.89
N ALA A 43 -7.92 -6.17 7.12
CA ALA A 43 -7.78 -7.00 8.30
C ALA A 43 -8.87 -8.09 8.36
N GLU A 44 -10.11 -7.71 8.10
CA GLU A 44 -11.23 -8.65 8.09
C GLU A 44 -11.08 -9.70 6.99
N ARG A 45 -10.77 -9.26 5.77
CA ARG A 45 -10.68 -10.17 4.62
C ARG A 45 -9.54 -11.18 4.77
N PHE A 46 -8.44 -10.78 5.42
CA PHE A 46 -7.27 -11.64 5.56
C PHE A 46 -7.22 -12.38 6.90
N GLY A 47 -8.14 -12.08 7.82
CA GLY A 47 -8.12 -12.67 9.15
C GLY A 47 -6.93 -12.19 9.98
N LEU A 48 -6.51 -10.95 9.81
CA LEU A 48 -5.37 -10.37 10.50
C LEU A 48 -5.83 -9.32 11.52
N ALA A 49 -4.97 -9.06 12.50
CA ALA A 49 -5.20 -7.94 13.42
C ALA A 49 -5.00 -6.62 12.68
N PRO A 50 -5.78 -5.56 13.02
CA PRO A 50 -5.59 -4.25 12.40
C PRO A 50 -4.18 -3.70 12.53
N SER A 51 -3.50 -3.94 13.66
CA SER A 51 -2.12 -3.50 13.85
C SER A 51 -1.17 -4.19 12.87
N THR A 52 -1.43 -5.43 12.51
CA THR A 52 -0.63 -6.17 11.53
C THR A 52 -0.80 -5.54 10.15
N VAL A 53 -2.02 -5.18 9.76
CA VAL A 53 -2.29 -4.50 8.49
C VAL A 53 -1.59 -3.14 8.46
N SER A 54 -1.67 -2.37 9.54
CA SER A 54 -0.97 -1.09 9.64
C SER A 54 0.54 -1.26 9.46
N HIS A 55 1.10 -2.33 10.01
CA HIS A 55 2.51 -2.66 9.83
C HIS A 55 2.84 -2.95 8.36
N HIS A 56 1.96 -3.67 7.68
CA HIS A 56 2.15 -3.94 6.24
C HIS A 56 2.14 -2.66 5.42
N PHE A 57 1.24 -1.72 5.72
CA PHE A 57 1.24 -0.41 5.06
C PHE A 57 2.55 0.35 5.32
N LYS A 58 3.03 0.31 6.55
CA LYS A 58 4.30 0.94 6.92
C LYS A 58 5.47 0.35 6.12
N GLU A 59 5.53 -0.97 6.01
CA GLU A 59 6.59 -1.65 5.26
C GLU A 59 6.55 -1.29 3.77
N LEU A 60 5.36 -1.17 3.19
CA LEU A 60 5.20 -0.74 1.81
C LEU A 60 5.70 0.69 1.61
N ARG A 61 5.41 1.59 2.57
CA ARG A 61 5.90 2.97 2.51
C ARG A 61 7.42 3.04 2.62
N GLU A 62 7.98 2.31 3.57
CA GLU A 62 9.44 2.32 3.78
C GLU A 62 10.20 1.75 2.59
N ALA A 63 9.58 0.83 1.86
CA ALA A 63 10.16 0.28 0.64
C ALA A 63 10.03 1.21 -0.57
N GLY A 64 9.31 2.33 -0.43
CA GLY A 64 9.11 3.28 -1.52
C GLY A 64 8.04 2.86 -2.52
N LEU A 65 7.20 1.90 -2.17
CA LEU A 65 6.14 1.40 -3.06
C LEU A 65 4.90 2.25 -3.02
N ILE A 66 4.59 2.80 -1.85
CA ILE A 66 3.46 3.71 -1.67
C ILE A 66 3.91 4.93 -0.88
N HIS A 67 3.16 6.00 -1.00
CA HIS A 67 3.41 7.25 -0.28
C HIS A 67 2.16 7.67 0.45
N MET A 68 2.34 8.36 1.57
CA MET A 68 1.23 8.88 2.34
C MET A 68 1.61 10.27 2.86
N LYS A 69 0.66 11.18 2.81
CA LYS A 69 0.83 12.53 3.36
C LYS A 69 -0.41 12.88 4.15
N ARG A 70 -0.19 13.37 5.37
CA ARG A 70 -1.28 13.79 6.22
C ARG A 70 -1.37 15.32 6.20
N GLU A 71 -2.53 15.85 5.81
CA GLU A 71 -2.79 17.27 5.74
C GLU A 71 -4.08 17.60 6.48
N ALA A 72 -3.99 18.34 7.60
CA ALA A 72 -5.14 18.74 8.40
C ALA A 72 -6.07 17.55 8.66
N LYS A 73 -7.25 17.53 8.03
CA LYS A 73 -8.25 16.48 8.21
C LYS A 73 -8.24 15.43 7.10
N THR A 74 -7.22 15.45 6.24
CA THR A 74 -7.18 14.58 5.07
C THR A 74 -5.90 13.75 5.07
N VAL A 75 -6.04 12.48 4.74
CA VAL A 75 -4.93 11.59 4.48
C VAL A 75 -4.87 11.37 2.98
N LEU A 76 -3.74 11.74 2.36
CA LEU A 76 -3.47 11.49 0.96
C LEU A 76 -2.55 10.28 0.86
N PHE A 77 -2.87 9.34 -0.03
CA PHE A 77 -1.95 8.24 -0.31
C PHE A 77 -1.99 7.89 -1.79
N TRP A 78 -0.87 7.37 -2.28
CA TRP A 78 -0.74 7.00 -3.69
C TRP A 78 0.36 5.97 -3.87
N VAL A 79 0.27 5.23 -4.97
CA VAL A 79 1.27 4.25 -5.36
C VAL A 79 2.38 4.98 -6.11
N ASP A 80 3.64 4.68 -5.78
CA ASP A 80 4.78 5.26 -6.49
C ASP A 80 4.80 4.72 -7.92
N GLN A 81 4.63 5.60 -8.90
CA GLN A 81 4.52 5.19 -10.30
C GLN A 81 5.86 4.71 -10.89
N ASP A 82 6.96 5.27 -10.43
CA ASP A 82 8.29 4.83 -10.87
C ASP A 82 8.55 3.41 -10.38
N ALA A 83 8.25 3.14 -9.10
CA ALA A 83 8.41 1.79 -8.55
C ALA A 83 7.50 0.80 -9.26
N ALA A 84 6.24 1.18 -9.49
CA ALA A 84 5.28 0.32 -10.20
C ALA A 84 5.77 -0.01 -11.62
N GLY A 85 6.31 1.00 -12.32
CA GLY A 85 6.87 0.81 -13.66
C GLY A 85 8.06 -0.13 -13.67
N LYS A 86 8.98 0.04 -12.71
CA LYS A 86 10.15 -0.83 -12.58
C LYS A 86 9.75 -2.28 -12.28
N LEU A 87 8.78 -2.46 -11.39
CA LEU A 87 8.29 -3.81 -11.07
C LEU A 87 7.65 -4.48 -12.27
N ARG A 88 6.82 -3.75 -13.03
CA ARG A 88 6.21 -4.29 -14.25
C ARG A 88 7.27 -4.69 -15.27
N HIS A 89 8.28 -3.86 -15.44
CA HIS A 89 9.37 -4.12 -16.37
C HIS A 89 10.13 -5.40 -15.99
N VAL A 90 10.46 -5.56 -14.71
CA VAL A 90 11.17 -6.74 -14.23
C VAL A 90 10.31 -8.01 -14.35
N LEU A 91 9.03 -7.92 -14.00
CA LEU A 91 8.14 -9.07 -13.98
C LEU A 91 7.68 -9.50 -15.39
N ASN A 92 7.59 -8.54 -16.32
CA ASN A 92 7.13 -8.81 -17.68
C ASN A 92 8.26 -8.91 -18.71
N GLY A 93 9.43 -8.50 -18.32
CA GLY A 93 10.57 -8.48 -19.21
C GLY A 93 11.58 -9.53 -18.93
#